data_7359fbb695dfa5091435d8532ee2509d
#
_entry.id   7359fbb695dfa5091435d8532ee2509d
#
_cell.length_a   1.000
_cell.length_b   1.000
_cell.length_c   1.000
_cell.angle_alpha   90.00
_cell.angle_beta   90.00
_cell.angle_gamma   90.00
#
_symmetry.space_group_name_H-M   'P 1'
#
loop_
_entity.id
_entity.type
_entity.pdbx_description
1 polymer ?
#
loop_
_entity_poly.entity_id
_entity_poly.type
_entity_poly.pdbx_seq_one_letter_code
_entity_poly.pdbx_strand_id
1 'polypeptide(L)'
;MDRECYITVDVGSTNIKAAKILEDGTILHSSRIRLSPQGDEGMAEVDAEELYGTVIRAVRKVAGYRSEPVKAIGIVSQMAGMLLLDSCKKPVFPAIYGIDTRGHDFLEEWTKRIDKEEILKVTRCPLEGIYWPEKWLWFQANESEKIQNVRYILGIKDYLIYRMTGELVTDPSSASATSMYDLEKGSWWEKCRKILGMDVCFPKIRKPSEIAGEITQRAALELGLLPGIPVIVGSGDGPASSISCGAVRPENGCISFGTTTVIRFLGRGLPEHLTEKCFCQHFYDDWYFYGLRLNDTGKMVDMYKDVEDAPREEVKHFWINGTFFPTEPIASYEKYQAVLLGILFQIYDDFEDLPGSGNIQKLCCTGGGSRNRMWMQQLANLFGKPVILQEDGGSFTGILAMILAALNKYDDIGKSIRHIHPKKEMLFPSDGQRIREQYDIYRNLLRT
;
A
#
# COMPACT_ATOMS: atom_id res chain seq x y z
N MET A 1 28.70 11.36 -20.68
CA MET A 1 27.80 12.00 -19.70
C MET A 1 27.64 11.00 -18.56
N ASP A 2 27.95 11.41 -17.35
CA ASP A 2 27.76 10.58 -16.18
C ASP A 2 26.26 10.31 -16.04
N ARG A 3 25.88 9.04 -16.03
CA ARG A 3 24.47 8.65 -15.86
C ARG A 3 24.03 9.00 -14.45
N GLU A 4 23.02 9.84 -14.33
CA GLU A 4 22.39 10.16 -13.04
C GLU A 4 21.65 8.94 -12.51
N CYS A 5 21.77 8.68 -11.21
CA CYS A 5 21.04 7.61 -10.56
C CYS A 5 20.32 8.10 -9.31
N TYR A 6 19.35 7.30 -8.90
CA TYR A 6 18.46 7.56 -7.79
C TYR A 6 18.40 6.33 -6.88
N ILE A 7 18.11 6.55 -5.60
CA ILE A 7 17.85 5.46 -4.67
C ILE A 7 16.36 5.45 -4.35
N THR A 8 15.76 4.30 -4.52
CA THR A 8 14.35 4.03 -4.18
C THR A 8 14.30 3.01 -3.07
N VAL A 9 13.47 3.26 -2.04
CA VAL A 9 13.30 2.40 -0.87
C VAL A 9 11.83 2.08 -0.69
N ASP A 10 11.51 0.80 -0.57
CA ASP A 10 10.17 0.27 -0.31
C ASP A 10 10.18 -0.52 1.00
N VAL A 11 9.50 0.01 2.01
CA VAL A 11 9.39 -0.58 3.35
C VAL A 11 8.04 -1.29 3.48
N GLY A 12 8.01 -2.54 3.06
CA GLY A 12 6.83 -3.40 3.20
C GLY A 12 6.71 -4.03 4.59
N SER A 13 5.64 -4.82 4.78
CA SER A 13 5.35 -5.48 6.07
C SER A 13 6.35 -6.57 6.47
N THR A 14 7.07 -7.17 5.52
CA THR A 14 8.00 -8.29 5.78
C THR A 14 9.37 -8.11 5.17
N ASN A 15 9.53 -7.14 4.27
CA ASN A 15 10.79 -6.90 3.58
C ASN A 15 11.01 -5.41 3.37
N ILE A 16 12.26 -5.00 3.55
CA ILE A 16 12.76 -3.71 3.10
C ILE A 16 13.51 -3.96 1.80
N LYS A 17 13.12 -3.26 0.75
CA LYS A 17 13.74 -3.32 -0.57
C LYS A 17 14.34 -1.97 -0.90
N ALA A 18 15.51 -1.97 -1.52
CA ALA A 18 16.14 -0.76 -2.06
C ALA A 18 16.65 -1.03 -3.47
N ALA A 19 16.66 -0.02 -4.31
CA ALA A 19 17.28 -0.11 -5.63
C ALA A 19 18.04 1.18 -5.97
N LYS A 20 19.19 1.01 -6.66
CA LYS A 20 19.87 2.06 -7.40
C LYS A 20 19.37 1.98 -8.82
N ILE A 21 18.73 3.05 -9.30
CA ILE A 21 17.97 3.08 -10.54
C ILE A 21 18.34 4.29 -11.38
N LEU A 22 18.40 4.13 -12.70
CA LEU A 22 18.61 5.21 -13.65
C LEU A 22 17.28 5.92 -13.96
N GLU A 23 17.38 7.08 -14.61
CA GLU A 23 16.24 7.91 -15.00
C GLU A 23 15.23 7.18 -15.90
N ASP A 24 15.71 6.28 -16.77
CA ASP A 24 14.89 5.47 -17.67
C ASP A 24 14.19 4.26 -17.00
N GLY A 25 14.42 4.06 -15.70
CA GLY A 25 13.88 2.93 -14.95
C GLY A 25 14.78 1.68 -14.92
N THR A 26 15.96 1.74 -15.52
CA THR A 26 16.92 0.63 -15.46
C THR A 26 17.46 0.46 -14.04
N ILE A 27 17.18 -0.69 -13.43
CA ILE A 27 17.71 -1.04 -12.11
C ILE A 27 19.17 -1.50 -12.25
N LEU A 28 20.09 -0.73 -11.70
CA LEU A 28 21.52 -1.07 -11.69
C LEU A 28 21.84 -2.13 -10.64
N HIS A 29 21.24 -2.00 -9.47
CA HIS A 29 21.38 -2.94 -8.36
C HIS A 29 20.18 -2.86 -7.43
N SER A 30 19.80 -3.98 -6.83
CA SER A 30 18.73 -4.03 -5.85
C SER A 30 19.13 -4.85 -4.63
N SER A 31 18.50 -4.55 -3.51
CA SER A 31 18.66 -5.23 -2.24
C SER A 31 17.29 -5.54 -1.65
N ARG A 32 17.17 -6.71 -1.04
CA ARG A 32 16.02 -7.11 -0.23
C ARG A 32 16.53 -7.62 1.10
N ILE A 33 16.02 -7.09 2.18
CA ILE A 33 16.34 -7.54 3.54
C ILE A 33 15.01 -7.85 4.24
N ARG A 34 14.92 -9.03 4.80
CA ARG A 34 13.74 -9.42 5.58
C ARG A 34 13.77 -8.71 6.93
N LEU A 35 12.67 -8.08 7.27
CA LEU A 35 12.39 -7.53 8.58
C LEU A 35 10.91 -7.82 8.85
N SER A 36 10.64 -8.83 9.66
CA SER A 36 9.29 -9.22 10.02
C SER A 36 8.94 -8.61 11.37
N PRO A 37 7.74 -8.03 11.50
CA PRO A 37 7.26 -7.59 12.81
C PRO A 37 7.13 -8.78 13.75
N GLN A 38 7.25 -8.50 15.04
CA GLN A 38 7.09 -9.42 16.15
C GLN A 38 5.94 -8.93 17.04
N GLY A 39 5.51 -9.72 17.98
CA GLY A 39 4.48 -9.40 18.96
C GLY A 39 3.59 -10.59 19.25
N ASP A 40 2.74 -10.45 20.25
CA ASP A 40 1.70 -11.40 20.58
C ASP A 40 0.59 -11.42 19.51
N GLU A 41 -0.42 -12.26 19.65
CA GLU A 41 -1.52 -12.37 18.71
C GLU A 41 -2.19 -11.01 18.44
N GLY A 42 -2.27 -10.63 17.18
CA GLY A 42 -2.80 -9.32 16.76
C GLY A 42 -1.80 -8.15 16.81
N MET A 43 -0.62 -8.32 17.41
CA MET A 43 0.41 -7.30 17.46
C MET A 43 1.44 -7.49 16.35
N ALA A 44 1.90 -6.37 15.79
CA ALA A 44 2.92 -6.37 14.74
C ALA A 44 3.87 -5.19 14.95
N GLU A 45 4.94 -5.43 15.69
CA GLU A 45 5.90 -4.41 16.17
C GLU A 45 7.31 -4.67 15.64
N VAL A 46 8.05 -3.58 15.45
CA VAL A 46 9.50 -3.61 15.15
C VAL A 46 10.18 -2.52 15.96
N ASP A 47 11.32 -2.83 16.55
CA ASP A 47 12.16 -1.79 17.16
C ASP A 47 12.51 -0.70 16.12
N ALA A 48 12.32 0.57 16.49
CA ALA A 48 12.50 1.68 15.56
C ALA A 48 13.95 1.87 15.08
N GLU A 49 14.94 1.51 15.94
CA GLU A 49 16.35 1.57 15.57
C GLU A 49 16.70 0.38 14.65
N GLU A 50 16.14 -0.80 14.89
CA GLU A 50 16.28 -1.95 14.00
C GLU A 50 15.67 -1.68 12.63
N LEU A 51 14.49 -1.06 12.58
CA LEU A 51 13.84 -0.61 11.35
C LEU A 51 14.76 0.30 10.55
N TYR A 52 15.24 1.39 11.17
CA TYR A 52 16.14 2.35 10.52
C TYR A 52 17.47 1.69 10.15
N GLY A 53 18.06 0.88 11.03
CA GLY A 53 19.29 0.13 10.75
C GLY A 53 19.16 -0.83 9.58
N THR A 54 17.98 -1.43 9.39
CA THR A 54 17.71 -2.29 8.22
C THR A 54 17.61 -1.49 6.94
N VAL A 55 17.01 -0.30 6.97
CA VAL A 55 16.99 0.65 5.83
C VAL A 55 18.42 1.07 5.48
N ILE A 56 19.25 1.41 6.47
CA ILE A 56 20.67 1.73 6.27
C ILE A 56 21.39 0.58 5.55
N ARG A 57 21.22 -0.65 6.03
CA ARG A 57 21.87 -1.83 5.40
C ARG A 57 21.40 -2.02 3.95
N ALA A 58 20.11 -1.84 3.69
CA ALA A 58 19.57 -1.98 2.33
C ALA A 58 20.10 -0.90 1.39
N VAL A 59 20.13 0.37 1.84
CA VAL A 59 20.64 1.51 1.07
C VAL A 59 22.14 1.38 0.81
N ARG A 60 22.95 1.04 1.81
CA ARG A 60 24.40 0.83 1.65
C ARG A 60 24.74 -0.21 0.59
N LYS A 61 23.99 -1.33 0.55
CA LYS A 61 24.21 -2.37 -0.47
C LYS A 61 24.05 -1.85 -1.88
N VAL A 62 23.10 -0.94 -2.12
CA VAL A 62 22.85 -0.41 -3.47
C VAL A 62 23.68 0.84 -3.75
N ALA A 63 23.94 1.68 -2.76
CA ALA A 63 24.74 2.90 -2.90
C ALA A 63 26.19 2.62 -3.31
N GLY A 64 26.81 1.58 -2.73
CA GLY A 64 28.18 1.17 -3.02
C GLY A 64 28.37 0.51 -4.39
N TYR A 65 27.29 0.23 -5.13
CA TYR A 65 27.37 -0.39 -6.43
C TYR A 65 27.61 0.66 -7.52
N ARG A 66 28.79 0.60 -8.15
CA ARG A 66 29.27 1.55 -9.15
C ARG A 66 29.40 3.01 -8.65
N SER A 67 30.06 3.85 -9.42
CA SER A 67 30.44 5.22 -9.03
C SER A 67 29.42 6.29 -9.44
N GLU A 68 28.31 5.94 -10.09
CA GLU A 68 27.32 6.94 -10.52
C GLU A 68 26.78 7.74 -9.33
N PRO A 69 26.75 9.09 -9.41
CA PRO A 69 26.32 9.93 -8.31
C PRO A 69 24.81 9.80 -8.07
N VAL A 70 24.44 9.62 -6.81
CA VAL A 70 23.04 9.61 -6.37
C VAL A 70 22.50 11.04 -6.33
N LYS A 71 21.41 11.31 -7.04
CA LYS A 71 20.80 12.63 -7.16
C LYS A 71 19.65 12.88 -6.18
N ALA A 72 18.93 11.84 -5.81
CA ALA A 72 17.87 11.91 -4.82
C ALA A 72 17.53 10.53 -4.24
N ILE A 73 16.81 10.54 -3.12
CA ILE A 73 16.28 9.36 -2.45
C ILE A 73 14.75 9.49 -2.37
N GLY A 74 14.05 8.42 -2.72
CA GLY A 74 12.60 8.29 -2.50
C GLY A 74 12.29 7.10 -1.59
N ILE A 75 11.37 7.31 -0.65
CA ILE A 75 10.94 6.30 0.31
C ILE A 75 9.44 6.15 0.23
N VAL A 76 8.96 4.91 0.20
CA VAL A 76 7.57 4.56 0.44
C VAL A 76 7.50 3.49 1.52
N SER A 77 6.37 3.39 2.19
CA SER A 77 6.18 2.34 3.18
C SER A 77 4.76 1.80 3.18
N GLN A 78 4.61 0.64 3.79
CA GLN A 78 3.30 0.14 4.20
C GLN A 78 2.53 1.22 4.98
N MET A 79 1.21 1.25 4.82
CA MET A 79 0.35 2.32 5.32
C MET A 79 -0.27 1.97 6.68
N ALA A 80 -0.89 2.95 7.34
CA ALA A 80 -1.51 2.82 8.67
C ALA A 80 -0.57 2.41 9.82
N GLY A 81 0.75 2.34 9.58
CA GLY A 81 1.73 2.14 10.64
C GLY A 81 1.85 3.37 11.53
N MET A 82 2.31 3.17 12.78
CA MET A 82 2.37 4.22 13.81
C MET A 82 3.71 4.18 14.54
N LEU A 83 4.30 5.34 14.74
CA LEU A 83 5.44 5.59 15.63
C LEU A 83 5.14 6.74 16.58
N LEU A 84 5.40 6.54 17.85
CA LEU A 84 5.14 7.50 18.92
C LEU A 84 6.47 7.95 19.51
N LEU A 85 6.73 9.28 19.50
CA LEU A 85 7.99 9.84 19.95
C LEU A 85 7.77 10.80 21.14
N ASP A 86 8.77 10.88 22.01
CA ASP A 86 8.83 11.85 23.13
C ASP A 86 9.21 13.27 22.67
N SER A 87 9.36 14.18 23.63
CA SER A 87 9.79 15.57 23.38
C SER A 87 11.22 15.67 22.80
N CYS A 88 12.07 14.69 23.03
CA CYS A 88 13.41 14.57 22.45
C CYS A 88 13.39 13.85 21.08
N LYS A 89 12.20 13.55 20.57
CA LYS A 89 11.95 12.80 19.33
C LYS A 89 12.56 11.38 19.35
N LYS A 90 12.62 10.75 20.53
CA LYS A 90 12.99 9.35 20.71
C LYS A 90 11.73 8.48 20.72
N PRO A 91 11.77 7.27 20.13
CA PRO A 91 10.67 6.33 20.22
C PRO A 91 10.30 6.00 21.66
N VAL A 92 9.00 6.11 21.99
CA VAL A 92 8.44 5.71 23.29
C VAL A 92 8.02 4.24 23.26
N PHE A 93 7.62 3.78 22.08
CA PHE A 93 7.20 2.41 21.80
C PHE A 93 7.88 1.90 20.53
N PRO A 94 7.91 0.57 20.31
CA PRO A 94 8.26 0.01 19.02
C PRO A 94 7.40 0.61 17.90
N ALA A 95 7.92 0.58 16.68
CA ALA A 95 7.14 0.94 15.48
C ALA A 95 6.03 -0.09 15.27
N ILE A 96 4.79 0.36 15.18
CA ILE A 96 3.61 -0.49 14.95
C ILE A 96 3.34 -0.53 13.46
N TYR A 97 3.17 -1.71 12.90
CA TYR A 97 2.88 -1.89 11.48
C TYR A 97 1.37 -1.76 11.19
N GLY A 98 1.03 -1.48 9.93
CA GLY A 98 -0.36 -1.31 9.51
C GLY A 98 -1.22 -2.56 9.65
N ILE A 99 -0.59 -3.74 9.63
CA ILE A 99 -1.26 -5.04 9.83
C ILE A 99 -1.58 -5.37 11.29
N ASP A 100 -1.16 -4.52 12.22
CA ASP A 100 -1.41 -4.65 13.66
C ASP A 100 -2.89 -4.43 13.96
N THR A 101 -3.49 -5.37 14.65
CA THR A 101 -4.93 -5.41 14.96
C THR A 101 -5.26 -5.14 16.42
N ARG A 102 -4.30 -4.67 17.24
CA ARG A 102 -4.53 -4.37 18.68
C ARG A 102 -5.69 -3.41 18.94
N GLY A 103 -5.97 -2.52 17.99
CA GLY A 103 -7.09 -1.58 18.07
C GLY A 103 -8.46 -2.20 17.79
N HIS A 104 -8.55 -3.47 17.36
CA HIS A 104 -9.78 -4.08 16.91
C HIS A 104 -10.89 -4.06 18.00
N ASP A 105 -10.53 -4.41 19.22
CA ASP A 105 -11.46 -4.42 20.35
C ASP A 105 -11.91 -3.01 20.77
N PHE A 106 -11.24 -1.96 20.28
CA PHE A 106 -11.57 -0.55 20.57
C PHE A 106 -12.42 0.10 19.46
N LEU A 107 -12.76 -0.62 18.40
CA LEU A 107 -13.60 -0.08 17.33
C LEU A 107 -14.99 0.32 17.82
N GLU A 108 -15.60 -0.51 18.67
CA GLU A 108 -16.92 -0.20 19.24
C GLU A 108 -16.86 1.04 20.16
N GLU A 109 -15.81 1.16 20.97
CA GLU A 109 -15.60 2.35 21.80
C GLU A 109 -15.40 3.60 20.95
N TRP A 110 -14.61 3.50 19.88
CA TRP A 110 -14.38 4.60 18.97
C TRP A 110 -15.68 5.07 18.30
N THR A 111 -16.48 4.14 17.79
CA THR A 111 -17.76 4.46 17.14
C THR A 111 -18.86 4.92 18.09
N LYS A 112 -18.71 4.74 19.40
CA LYS A 112 -19.56 5.39 20.43
C LYS A 112 -19.16 6.84 20.67
N ARG A 113 -17.90 7.22 20.42
CA ARG A 113 -17.42 8.61 20.64
C ARG A 113 -17.71 9.52 19.44
N ILE A 114 -17.73 8.97 18.22
CA ILE A 114 -18.11 9.66 16.98
C ILE A 114 -19.00 8.74 16.17
N ASP A 115 -20.03 9.29 15.56
CA ASP A 115 -20.95 8.58 14.70
C ASP A 115 -20.23 7.89 13.52
N LYS A 116 -20.60 6.65 13.21
CA LYS A 116 -20.02 5.85 12.13
C LYS A 116 -20.13 6.53 10.77
N GLU A 117 -21.27 7.13 10.48
CA GLU A 117 -21.50 7.84 9.22
C GLU A 117 -20.58 9.05 9.11
N GLU A 118 -20.35 9.76 10.23
CA GLU A 118 -19.40 10.88 10.24
C GLU A 118 -17.97 10.40 10.00
N ILE A 119 -17.52 9.32 10.65
CA ILE A 119 -16.19 8.74 10.42
C ILE A 119 -16.03 8.40 8.93
N LEU A 120 -16.95 7.63 8.37
CA LEU A 120 -16.94 7.23 6.96
C LEU A 120 -16.99 8.42 6.02
N LYS A 121 -17.81 9.43 6.31
CA LYS A 121 -17.93 10.64 5.50
C LYS A 121 -16.64 11.45 5.48
N VAL A 122 -16.00 11.65 6.64
CA VAL A 122 -14.81 12.50 6.76
C VAL A 122 -13.56 11.80 6.24
N THR A 123 -13.37 10.52 6.60
CA THR A 123 -12.11 9.81 6.36
C THR A 123 -12.14 8.89 5.14
N ARG A 124 -13.33 8.44 4.72
CA ARG A 124 -13.51 7.43 3.67
C ARG A 124 -12.67 6.17 3.89
N CYS A 125 -12.41 5.84 5.17
CA CYS A 125 -11.75 4.60 5.59
C CYS A 125 -12.80 3.58 6.03
N PRO A 126 -12.70 2.31 5.63
CA PRO A 126 -13.49 1.24 6.22
C PRO A 126 -13.31 1.18 7.75
N LEU A 127 -14.33 0.75 8.48
CA LEU A 127 -14.26 0.60 9.94
C LEU A 127 -13.65 -0.76 10.29
N GLU A 128 -12.35 -0.81 10.59
CA GLU A 128 -11.63 -2.08 10.73
C GLU A 128 -10.76 -2.21 12.00
N GLY A 129 -10.71 -1.20 12.83
CA GLY A 129 -9.94 -1.23 14.08
C GLY A 129 -8.41 -1.33 13.93
N ILE A 130 -7.88 -1.08 12.73
CA ILE A 130 -6.44 -1.09 12.45
C ILE A 130 -5.82 0.31 12.35
N TYR A 131 -6.63 1.33 12.47
CA TYR A 131 -6.22 2.71 12.26
C TYR A 131 -5.73 3.39 13.55
N TRP A 132 -5.28 4.60 13.44
CA TRP A 132 -4.69 5.34 14.55
C TRP A 132 -5.65 5.64 15.71
N PRO A 133 -6.94 5.98 15.49
CA PRO A 133 -7.88 6.20 16.58
C PRO A 133 -7.99 5.01 17.55
N GLU A 134 -8.22 3.83 17.02
CA GLU A 134 -8.40 2.61 17.79
C GLU A 134 -7.09 2.16 18.48
N LYS A 135 -5.96 2.29 17.78
CA LYS A 135 -4.63 2.04 18.36
C LYS A 135 -4.32 3.03 19.49
N TRP A 136 -4.70 4.28 19.33
CA TRP A 136 -4.51 5.28 20.38
C TRP A 136 -5.33 4.96 21.64
N LEU A 137 -6.58 4.55 21.48
CA LEU A 137 -7.43 4.09 22.58
C LEU A 137 -6.81 2.88 23.28
N TRP A 138 -6.26 1.94 22.54
CA TRP A 138 -5.53 0.82 23.10
C TRP A 138 -4.35 1.28 23.97
N PHE A 139 -3.56 2.24 23.52
CA PHE A 139 -2.45 2.80 24.31
C PHE A 139 -2.93 3.50 25.55
N GLN A 140 -4.02 4.26 25.48
CA GLN A 140 -4.59 4.91 26.65
C GLN A 140 -5.05 3.91 27.72
N ALA A 141 -5.59 2.78 27.31
CA ALA A 141 -6.06 1.74 28.20
C ALA A 141 -4.92 0.87 28.78
N ASN A 142 -3.92 0.53 27.97
CA ASN A 142 -2.93 -0.48 28.33
C ASN A 142 -1.55 0.09 28.70
N GLU A 143 -1.22 1.31 28.25
CA GLU A 143 0.09 1.93 28.41
C GLU A 143 -0.03 3.38 28.91
N SER A 144 -0.96 3.63 29.83
CA SER A 144 -1.39 4.95 30.29
C SER A 144 -0.26 5.84 30.83
N GLU A 145 0.77 5.25 31.44
CA GLU A 145 1.93 5.99 31.98
C GLU A 145 2.88 6.43 30.84
N LYS A 146 3.14 5.56 29.88
CA LYS A 146 4.06 5.85 28.79
C LYS A 146 3.45 6.81 27.76
N ILE A 147 2.14 6.66 27.45
CA ILE A 147 1.48 7.50 26.46
C ILE A 147 1.52 9.00 26.83
N GLN A 148 1.59 9.33 28.11
CA GLN A 148 1.72 10.72 28.60
C GLN A 148 3.03 11.39 28.17
N ASN A 149 4.06 10.60 27.86
CA ASN A 149 5.36 11.09 27.40
C ASN A 149 5.39 11.36 25.89
N VAL A 150 4.38 10.92 25.15
CA VAL A 150 4.33 11.08 23.70
C VAL A 150 4.08 12.55 23.35
N ARG A 151 4.82 13.06 22.36
CA ARG A 151 4.71 14.44 21.85
C ARG A 151 4.56 14.48 20.33
N TYR A 152 4.94 13.42 19.63
CA TYR A 152 4.83 13.33 18.18
C TYR A 152 4.28 11.98 17.77
N ILE A 153 3.44 11.99 16.74
CA ILE A 153 2.94 10.78 16.06
C ILE A 153 3.36 10.82 14.59
N LEU A 154 3.93 9.73 14.10
CA LEU A 154 4.44 9.59 12.73
C LEU A 154 4.01 8.27 12.12
N GLY A 155 3.92 8.22 10.79
CA GLY A 155 3.93 6.96 10.03
C GLY A 155 5.34 6.39 9.91
N ILE A 156 5.44 5.15 9.42
CA ILE A 156 6.73 4.46 9.22
C ILE A 156 7.66 5.26 8.30
N LYS A 157 7.16 5.66 7.13
CA LYS A 157 7.90 6.47 6.15
C LYS A 157 8.33 7.81 6.75
N ASP A 158 7.45 8.45 7.48
CA ASP A 158 7.65 9.78 8.06
C ASP A 158 8.80 9.77 9.06
N TYR A 159 8.87 8.71 9.89
CA TYR A 159 9.99 8.50 10.81
C TYR A 159 11.33 8.31 10.07
N LEU A 160 11.33 7.55 8.98
CA LEU A 160 12.55 7.35 8.18
C LEU A 160 13.01 8.64 7.52
N ILE A 161 12.10 9.45 7.00
CA ILE A 161 12.39 10.79 6.46
C ILE A 161 12.96 11.67 7.57
N TYR A 162 12.31 11.70 8.75
CA TYR A 162 12.82 12.43 9.90
C TYR A 162 14.26 12.01 10.27
N ARG A 163 14.56 10.71 10.32
CA ARG A 163 15.90 10.21 10.65
C ARG A 163 16.96 10.65 9.63
N MET A 164 16.57 10.79 8.37
CA MET A 164 17.48 11.20 7.29
C MET A 164 17.65 12.71 7.19
N THR A 165 16.58 13.47 7.40
CA THR A 165 16.54 14.91 7.08
C THR A 165 16.32 15.83 8.28
N GLY A 166 15.73 15.31 9.37
CA GLY A 166 15.24 16.10 10.50
C GLY A 166 13.83 16.64 10.33
N GLU A 167 13.20 16.46 9.15
CA GLU A 167 11.88 17.00 8.83
C GLU A 167 10.75 16.07 9.25
N LEU A 168 9.70 16.61 9.84
CA LEU A 168 8.48 15.89 10.25
C LEU A 168 7.39 16.11 9.21
N VAL A 169 7.39 15.30 8.17
CA VAL A 169 6.47 15.43 7.03
C VAL A 169 5.84 14.09 6.66
N THR A 170 4.64 14.15 6.12
CA THR A 170 3.91 13.03 5.52
C THR A 170 3.28 13.45 4.20
N ASP A 171 2.74 12.49 3.46
CA ASP A 171 1.95 12.73 2.25
C ASP A 171 0.45 12.50 2.49
N PRO A 172 -0.43 13.05 1.63
CA PRO A 172 -1.87 12.91 1.80
C PRO A 172 -2.35 11.46 1.76
N SER A 173 -1.71 10.57 0.97
CA SER A 173 -2.15 9.16 0.89
C SER A 173 -1.83 8.39 2.17
N SER A 174 -0.67 8.63 2.76
CA SER A 174 -0.30 8.05 4.06
C SER A 174 -1.19 8.61 5.19
N ALA A 175 -1.46 9.92 5.18
CA ALA A 175 -2.36 10.55 6.15
C ALA A 175 -3.79 10.01 6.03
N SER A 176 -4.33 9.86 4.81
CA SER A 176 -5.66 9.27 4.56
C SER A 176 -5.79 7.87 5.17
N ALA A 177 -4.74 7.05 5.07
CA ALA A 177 -4.77 5.69 5.59
C ALA A 177 -4.68 5.58 7.12
N THR A 178 -4.69 6.69 7.85
CA THR A 178 -4.67 6.69 9.31
C THR A 178 -6.05 6.76 9.96
N SER A 179 -7.11 7.04 9.19
CA SER A 179 -8.46 7.44 9.67
C SER A 179 -8.46 8.71 10.54
N MET A 180 -7.40 9.54 10.42
CA MET A 180 -7.25 10.83 11.13
C MET A 180 -7.20 12.02 10.16
N TYR A 181 -7.45 11.80 8.87
CA TYR A 181 -7.38 12.82 7.83
C TYR A 181 -8.76 13.20 7.32
N ASP A 182 -9.08 14.49 7.34
CA ASP A 182 -10.29 15.06 6.76
C ASP A 182 -10.07 15.26 5.26
N LEU A 183 -10.66 14.37 4.47
CA LEU A 183 -10.47 14.35 3.00
C LEU A 183 -11.00 15.59 2.30
N GLU A 184 -12.08 16.22 2.82
CA GLU A 184 -12.63 17.46 2.24
C GLU A 184 -11.72 18.65 2.52
N LYS A 185 -11.18 18.74 3.76
CA LYS A 185 -10.32 19.86 4.15
C LYS A 185 -8.86 19.68 3.73
N GLY A 186 -8.45 18.48 3.38
CA GLY A 186 -7.05 18.19 3.06
C GLY A 186 -6.12 18.35 4.27
N SER A 187 -6.58 18.07 5.48
CA SER A 187 -5.87 18.31 6.72
C SER A 187 -6.16 17.26 7.80
N TRP A 188 -5.37 17.25 8.87
CA TRP A 188 -5.65 16.39 10.02
C TRP A 188 -7.03 16.71 10.64
N TRP A 189 -7.76 15.68 11.05
CA TRP A 189 -9.13 15.81 11.59
C TRP A 189 -9.11 16.26 13.05
N GLU A 190 -9.19 17.57 13.27
CA GLU A 190 -9.09 18.20 14.58
C GLU A 190 -10.18 17.76 15.59
N LYS A 191 -11.40 17.47 15.12
CA LYS A 191 -12.47 16.95 15.99
C LYS A 191 -12.07 15.59 16.58
N CYS A 192 -11.53 14.71 15.76
CA CYS A 192 -11.03 13.39 16.17
C CYS A 192 -9.92 13.54 17.22
N ARG A 193 -8.90 14.38 16.95
CA ARG A 193 -7.82 14.65 17.90
C ARG A 193 -8.33 15.08 19.27
N LYS A 194 -9.29 16.01 19.32
CA LYS A 194 -9.87 16.52 20.57
C LYS A 194 -10.63 15.43 21.33
N ILE A 195 -11.45 14.63 20.66
CA ILE A 195 -12.24 13.56 21.28
C ILE A 195 -11.33 12.46 21.85
N LEU A 196 -10.21 12.16 21.18
CA LEU A 196 -9.23 11.19 21.65
C LEU A 196 -8.24 11.76 22.68
N GLY A 197 -8.30 13.05 22.98
CA GLY A 197 -7.35 13.70 23.91
C GLY A 197 -5.90 13.64 23.40
N MET A 198 -5.69 13.71 22.09
CA MET A 198 -4.37 13.62 21.47
C MET A 198 -3.67 14.99 21.50
N ASP A 199 -2.96 15.28 22.59
CA ASP A 199 -2.09 16.47 22.69
C ASP A 199 -0.69 16.17 22.15
N VAL A 200 -0.63 15.84 20.85
CA VAL A 200 0.58 15.47 20.13
C VAL A 200 0.70 16.22 18.81
N CYS A 201 1.93 16.39 18.33
CA CYS A 201 2.22 16.99 17.04
C CYS A 201 2.09 15.94 15.93
N PHE A 202 1.34 16.26 14.91
CA PHE A 202 1.23 15.49 13.67
C PHE A 202 2.23 16.00 12.62
N PRO A 203 2.73 15.16 11.71
CA PRO A 203 3.62 15.59 10.65
C PRO A 203 2.91 16.56 9.69
N LYS A 204 3.68 17.49 9.10
CA LYS A 204 3.16 18.41 8.09
C LYS A 204 2.85 17.64 6.80
N ILE A 205 1.66 17.84 6.26
CA ILE A 205 1.23 17.21 5.01
C ILE A 205 1.79 17.97 3.82
N ARG A 206 2.47 17.26 2.91
CA ARG A 206 3.09 17.81 1.69
C ARG A 206 2.85 16.86 0.51
N LYS A 207 2.94 17.36 -0.73
CA LYS A 207 2.74 16.52 -1.92
C LYS A 207 3.81 15.42 -2.02
N PRO A 208 3.48 14.24 -2.52
CA PRO A 208 4.44 13.13 -2.63
C PRO A 208 5.65 13.44 -3.49
N SER A 209 5.50 14.34 -4.48
CA SER A 209 6.56 14.83 -5.35
C SER A 209 7.19 16.15 -4.88
N GLU A 210 7.18 16.44 -3.59
CA GLU A 210 7.96 17.53 -3.01
C GLU A 210 9.23 17.00 -2.34
N ILE A 211 10.27 17.84 -2.28
CA ILE A 211 11.48 17.54 -1.52
C ILE A 211 11.16 17.75 -0.04
N ALA A 212 11.22 16.70 0.77
CA ALA A 212 11.02 16.74 2.22
C ALA A 212 12.13 17.55 2.90
N GLY A 213 13.36 17.28 2.54
CA GLY A 213 14.59 17.88 3.03
C GLY A 213 15.80 17.24 2.36
N GLU A 214 16.99 17.53 2.87
CA GLU A 214 18.25 16.94 2.42
C GLU A 214 18.83 16.01 3.50
N ILE A 215 19.55 14.97 3.09
CA ILE A 215 20.20 14.09 4.07
C ILE A 215 21.26 14.89 4.86
N THR A 216 21.17 14.75 6.18
CA THR A 216 22.12 15.38 7.13
C THR A 216 23.50 14.73 7.02
N GLN A 217 24.53 15.39 7.55
CA GLN A 217 25.89 14.78 7.64
C GLN A 217 25.87 13.43 8.36
N ARG A 218 25.11 13.34 9.47
CA ARG A 218 24.97 12.09 10.23
C ARG A 218 24.35 10.99 9.38
N ALA A 219 23.22 11.26 8.75
CA ALA A 219 22.53 10.29 7.91
C ALA A 219 23.38 9.88 6.70
N ALA A 220 24.13 10.82 6.11
CA ALA A 220 25.05 10.54 5.01
C ALA A 220 26.13 9.54 5.38
N LEU A 221 26.76 9.69 6.56
CA LEU A 221 27.73 8.73 7.10
C LEU A 221 27.09 7.37 7.36
N GLU A 222 25.87 7.35 7.94
CA GLU A 222 25.11 6.12 8.21
C GLU A 222 24.73 5.38 6.93
N LEU A 223 24.32 6.11 5.86
CA LEU A 223 23.89 5.56 4.57
C LEU A 223 25.03 5.25 3.59
N GLY A 224 26.24 5.76 3.84
CA GLY A 224 27.37 5.68 2.90
C GLY A 224 27.15 6.53 1.65
N LEU A 225 26.56 7.72 1.82
CA LEU A 225 26.21 8.67 0.78
C LEU A 225 26.85 10.05 1.07
N LEU A 226 26.72 10.97 0.12
CA LEU A 226 27.11 12.36 0.34
C LEU A 226 26.00 13.14 1.08
N PRO A 227 26.34 14.11 1.96
CA PRO A 227 25.33 14.98 2.55
C PRO A 227 24.72 15.91 1.49
N GLY A 228 23.52 16.44 1.76
CA GLY A 228 22.83 17.36 0.85
C GLY A 228 22.05 16.68 -0.28
N ILE A 229 22.02 15.35 -0.35
CA ILE A 229 21.16 14.64 -1.31
C ILE A 229 19.71 14.85 -0.90
N PRO A 230 18.82 15.33 -1.81
CA PRO A 230 17.41 15.52 -1.50
C PRO A 230 16.69 14.18 -1.25
N VAL A 231 15.80 14.21 -0.27
CA VAL A 231 14.83 13.14 0.04
C VAL A 231 13.45 13.67 -0.29
N ILE A 232 12.68 12.93 -1.09
CA ILE A 232 11.30 13.32 -1.41
C ILE A 232 10.33 12.87 -0.31
N VAL A 233 9.16 13.49 -0.25
CA VAL A 233 8.08 13.12 0.67
C VAL A 233 7.61 11.69 0.41
N GLY A 234 7.51 11.28 -0.86
CA GLY A 234 7.05 9.93 -1.23
C GLY A 234 5.57 9.69 -0.92
N SER A 235 5.15 8.44 -0.94
CA SER A 235 3.75 8.04 -0.71
C SER A 235 3.67 6.72 0.06
N GLY A 236 2.45 6.20 0.27
CA GLY A 236 2.26 4.81 0.65
C GLY A 236 2.73 3.85 -0.46
N ASP A 237 3.01 2.61 -0.09
CA ASP A 237 3.45 1.54 -1.01
C ASP A 237 2.39 1.21 -2.08
N GLY A 238 1.11 1.24 -1.70
CA GLY A 238 0.00 1.00 -2.61
C GLY A 238 -0.12 2.04 -3.74
N PRO A 239 -0.19 3.35 -3.45
CA PRO A 239 -0.07 4.42 -4.43
C PRO A 239 1.16 4.29 -5.33
N ALA A 240 2.35 4.06 -4.76
CA ALA A 240 3.58 3.90 -5.53
C ALA A 240 3.53 2.71 -6.49
N SER A 241 2.99 1.56 -6.06
CA SER A 241 2.77 0.39 -6.91
C SER A 241 1.79 0.70 -8.05
N SER A 242 0.72 1.44 -7.76
CA SER A 242 -0.25 1.86 -8.78
C SER A 242 0.38 2.77 -9.83
N ILE A 243 1.22 3.73 -9.41
CA ILE A 243 1.99 4.58 -10.33
C ILE A 243 2.93 3.73 -11.20
N SER A 244 3.65 2.78 -10.59
CA SER A 244 4.55 1.86 -11.30
C SER A 244 3.82 1.11 -12.42
N CYS A 245 2.60 0.72 -12.18
CA CYS A 245 1.74 0.07 -13.17
C CYS A 245 1.24 1.02 -14.27
N GLY A 246 1.43 2.32 -14.11
CA GLY A 246 0.88 3.34 -15.01
C GLY A 246 -0.58 3.69 -14.69
N ALA A 247 -1.09 3.32 -13.50
CA ALA A 247 -2.39 3.77 -12.99
C ALA A 247 -2.30 5.23 -12.49
N VAL A 248 -1.80 6.09 -13.37
CA VAL A 248 -1.75 7.56 -13.23
C VAL A 248 -2.77 8.24 -14.13
N ARG A 249 -3.69 7.47 -14.68
CA ARG A 249 -4.80 7.89 -15.54
C ARG A 249 -6.07 7.16 -15.12
N PRO A 250 -7.21 7.84 -15.18
CA PRO A 250 -8.49 7.25 -14.78
C PRO A 250 -8.88 5.97 -15.51
N GLU A 251 -8.36 5.77 -16.74
CA GLU A 251 -8.61 4.58 -17.54
C GLU A 251 -7.78 3.34 -17.18
N ASN A 252 -6.85 3.44 -16.23
CA ASN A 252 -5.98 2.35 -15.80
C ASN A 252 -6.24 1.96 -14.36
N GLY A 253 -6.68 0.73 -14.13
CA GLY A 253 -6.77 0.13 -12.80
C GLY A 253 -5.51 -0.63 -12.41
N CYS A 254 -5.23 -0.74 -11.12
CA CYS A 254 -4.17 -1.57 -10.56
C CYS A 254 -4.76 -2.59 -9.61
N ILE A 255 -4.38 -3.87 -9.78
CA ILE A 255 -4.71 -4.95 -8.84
C ILE A 255 -3.41 -5.51 -8.27
N SER A 256 -3.28 -5.42 -6.96
CA SER A 256 -2.10 -5.90 -6.24
C SER A 256 -2.44 -7.22 -5.54
N PHE A 257 -1.84 -8.32 -5.97
CA PHE A 257 -2.00 -9.66 -5.41
C PHE A 257 -0.88 -9.96 -4.42
N GLY A 258 -1.03 -9.50 -3.19
CA GLY A 258 -0.12 -9.72 -2.07
C GLY A 258 -0.74 -10.60 -0.99
N THR A 259 -0.36 -10.42 0.27
CA THR A 259 -1.03 -11.01 1.45
C THR A 259 -2.52 -10.64 1.46
N THR A 260 -2.80 -9.41 1.06
CA THR A 260 -4.13 -8.85 0.79
C THR A 260 -4.21 -8.53 -0.70
N THR A 261 -5.34 -8.80 -1.34
CA THR A 261 -5.59 -8.33 -2.71
C THR A 261 -6.23 -6.95 -2.64
N VAL A 262 -5.67 -6.00 -3.37
CA VAL A 262 -6.16 -4.62 -3.37
C VAL A 262 -6.33 -4.12 -4.79
N ILE A 263 -7.52 -3.59 -5.08
CA ILE A 263 -7.80 -2.86 -6.32
C ILE A 263 -7.68 -1.37 -6.04
N ARG A 264 -7.01 -0.65 -6.95
CA ARG A 264 -6.91 0.81 -6.92
C ARG A 264 -6.99 1.38 -8.32
N PHE A 265 -7.60 2.55 -8.44
CA PHE A 265 -7.47 3.41 -9.59
C PHE A 265 -7.53 4.87 -9.19
N LEU A 266 -6.96 5.71 -10.04
CA LEU A 266 -6.87 7.14 -9.79
C LEU A 266 -8.08 7.84 -10.42
N GLY A 267 -8.79 8.65 -9.62
CA GLY A 267 -9.90 9.48 -10.06
C GLY A 267 -9.76 10.93 -9.59
N ARG A 268 -10.64 11.80 -10.10
CA ARG A 268 -10.71 13.19 -9.68
C ARG A 268 -11.89 13.45 -8.76
N GLY A 269 -11.66 14.30 -7.77
CA GLY A 269 -12.66 14.71 -6.80
C GLY A 269 -12.98 13.65 -5.74
N LEU A 270 -13.77 14.02 -4.77
CA LEU A 270 -14.29 13.08 -3.78
C LEU A 270 -15.57 12.42 -4.31
N PRO A 271 -15.71 11.10 -4.21
CA PRO A 271 -16.94 10.43 -4.61
C PRO A 271 -18.08 10.81 -3.66
N GLU A 272 -19.28 11.06 -4.21
CA GLU A 272 -20.47 11.36 -3.41
C GLU A 272 -20.86 10.18 -2.52
N HIS A 273 -20.74 8.95 -3.05
CA HIS A 273 -21.03 7.72 -2.35
C HIS A 273 -19.87 6.73 -2.48
N LEU A 274 -19.50 6.13 -1.36
CA LEU A 274 -18.61 4.97 -1.28
C LEU A 274 -19.29 3.93 -0.40
N THR A 275 -19.23 2.67 -0.80
CA THR A 275 -19.67 1.58 0.05
C THR A 275 -18.70 1.44 1.24
N GLU A 276 -19.18 0.86 2.36
CA GLU A 276 -18.37 0.68 3.58
C GLU A 276 -17.10 -0.17 3.37
N LYS A 277 -17.06 -0.96 2.30
CA LYS A 277 -15.89 -1.77 1.91
C LYS A 277 -14.82 -0.98 1.17
N CYS A 278 -15.18 0.17 0.59
CA CYS A 278 -14.30 0.95 -0.25
C CYS A 278 -13.54 2.00 0.56
N PHE A 279 -12.32 2.26 0.17
CA PHE A 279 -11.54 3.38 0.70
C PHE A 279 -11.32 4.45 -0.38
N CYS A 280 -11.12 5.70 0.08
CA CYS A 280 -10.64 6.80 -0.73
C CYS A 280 -9.41 7.40 -0.06
N GLN A 281 -8.34 7.59 -0.82
CA GLN A 281 -7.08 8.14 -0.34
C GLN A 281 -6.71 9.35 -1.19
N HIS A 282 -6.56 10.51 -0.56
CA HIS A 282 -6.05 11.69 -1.24
C HIS A 282 -4.62 11.44 -1.71
N PHE A 283 -4.29 11.82 -2.93
CA PHE A 283 -2.95 11.65 -3.45
C PHE A 283 -2.21 13.00 -3.58
N TYR A 284 -2.70 13.88 -4.41
CA TYR A 284 -2.28 15.30 -4.48
C TYR A 284 -3.29 16.11 -5.30
N ASP A 285 -3.38 17.40 -5.07
CA ASP A 285 -4.34 18.32 -5.69
C ASP A 285 -5.77 17.75 -5.65
N ASP A 286 -6.42 17.53 -6.79
CA ASP A 286 -7.75 16.95 -6.92
C ASP A 286 -7.73 15.45 -7.30
N TRP A 287 -6.61 14.77 -7.08
CA TRP A 287 -6.44 13.35 -7.41
C TRP A 287 -6.55 12.46 -6.18
N TYR A 288 -7.37 11.42 -6.30
CA TYR A 288 -7.65 10.45 -5.25
C TYR A 288 -7.52 9.03 -5.76
N PHE A 289 -6.98 8.14 -4.96
CA PHE A 289 -7.07 6.72 -5.19
C PHE A 289 -8.35 6.17 -4.56
N TYR A 290 -9.21 5.59 -5.38
CA TYR A 290 -10.34 4.78 -4.93
C TYR A 290 -9.93 3.33 -4.93
N GLY A 291 -10.42 2.58 -3.98
CA GLY A 291 -10.07 1.17 -3.94
C GLY A 291 -10.88 0.37 -2.96
N LEU A 292 -10.66 -0.90 -3.03
CA LEU A 292 -11.16 -1.88 -2.09
C LEU A 292 -10.08 -2.93 -1.82
N ARG A 293 -10.25 -3.67 -0.73
CA ARG A 293 -9.34 -4.76 -0.38
C ARG A 293 -10.10 -6.02 0.00
N LEU A 294 -9.50 -7.16 -0.35
CA LEU A 294 -9.87 -8.48 0.14
C LEU A 294 -8.73 -8.99 1.01
N ASN A 295 -9.01 -9.18 2.29
CA ASN A 295 -8.03 -9.62 3.27
C ASN A 295 -7.70 -11.11 3.11
N ASP A 296 -6.55 -11.55 3.63
CA ASP A 296 -6.08 -12.95 3.72
C ASP A 296 -5.98 -13.73 2.39
N THR A 297 -6.21 -13.09 1.25
CA THR A 297 -6.21 -13.77 -0.06
C THR A 297 -4.88 -14.46 -0.36
N GLY A 298 -3.74 -13.80 -0.11
CA GLY A 298 -2.42 -14.38 -0.31
C GLY A 298 -2.13 -15.57 0.61
N LYS A 299 -2.60 -15.49 1.87
CA LYS A 299 -2.48 -16.59 2.83
C LYS A 299 -3.26 -17.82 2.34
N MET A 300 -4.47 -17.61 1.81
CA MET A 300 -5.30 -18.69 1.27
C MET A 300 -4.68 -19.30 0.01
N VAL A 301 -4.16 -18.49 -0.91
CA VAL A 301 -3.43 -18.99 -2.08
C VAL A 301 -2.20 -19.82 -1.65
N ASP A 302 -1.40 -19.31 -0.71
CA ASP A 302 -0.21 -20.02 -0.23
C ASP A 302 -0.54 -21.33 0.50
N MET A 303 -1.66 -21.40 1.19
CA MET A 303 -2.10 -22.59 1.93
C MET A 303 -2.41 -23.78 1.00
N TYR A 304 -2.90 -23.51 -0.22
CA TYR A 304 -3.36 -24.56 -1.14
C TYR A 304 -2.52 -24.69 -2.41
N LYS A 305 -1.47 -23.89 -2.62
CA LYS A 305 -0.65 -23.88 -3.86
C LYS A 305 0.08 -25.19 -4.16
N ASP A 306 0.40 -25.97 -3.11
CA ASP A 306 1.15 -27.23 -3.23
C ASP A 306 0.23 -28.47 -3.40
N VAL A 307 -1.08 -28.25 -3.52
CA VAL A 307 -2.03 -29.30 -3.85
C VAL A 307 -1.92 -29.56 -5.36
N GLU A 308 -1.65 -30.81 -5.73
CA GLU A 308 -1.51 -31.23 -7.13
C GLU A 308 -2.65 -30.69 -7.99
N ASP A 309 -2.28 -30.14 -9.16
CA ASP A 309 -3.24 -29.57 -10.12
C ASP A 309 -4.32 -30.58 -10.47
N ALA A 310 -5.56 -30.23 -10.15
CA ALA A 310 -6.71 -31.01 -10.59
C ALA A 310 -6.80 -31.04 -12.12
N PRO A 311 -7.33 -32.14 -12.68
CA PRO A 311 -7.82 -32.11 -14.05
C PRO A 311 -8.74 -30.89 -14.21
N ARG A 312 -8.72 -30.25 -15.40
CA ARG A 312 -9.47 -29.02 -15.72
C ARG A 312 -11.00 -29.24 -15.74
N GLU A 313 -11.53 -29.87 -14.69
CA GLU A 313 -12.95 -30.10 -14.50
C GLU A 313 -13.65 -28.85 -13.97
N GLU A 314 -14.96 -28.82 -14.06
CA GLU A 314 -15.79 -27.75 -13.55
C GLU A 314 -15.58 -27.58 -12.05
N VAL A 315 -15.13 -26.40 -11.61
CA VAL A 315 -15.06 -26.05 -10.19
C VAL A 315 -16.47 -25.77 -9.71
N LYS A 316 -16.91 -26.47 -8.66
CA LYS A 316 -18.24 -26.33 -8.08
C LYS A 316 -18.24 -25.56 -6.77
N HIS A 317 -17.07 -25.42 -6.16
CA HIS A 317 -16.88 -24.70 -4.90
C HIS A 317 -16.08 -23.42 -5.13
N PHE A 318 -16.37 -22.39 -4.34
CA PHE A 318 -15.66 -21.11 -4.36
C PHE A 318 -15.34 -20.69 -2.94
N TRP A 319 -14.14 -20.13 -2.74
CA TRP A 319 -13.77 -19.50 -1.49
C TRP A 319 -14.34 -18.08 -1.45
N ILE A 320 -15.13 -17.77 -0.41
CA ILE A 320 -15.81 -16.48 -0.26
C ILE A 320 -15.65 -16.04 1.20
N ASN A 321 -14.95 -14.93 1.44
CA ASN A 321 -14.82 -14.32 2.76
C ASN A 321 -14.44 -15.31 3.89
N GLY A 322 -13.48 -16.19 3.63
CA GLY A 322 -12.98 -17.14 4.63
C GLY A 322 -13.60 -18.54 4.59
N THR A 323 -14.66 -18.76 3.81
CA THR A 323 -15.40 -20.03 3.76
C THR A 323 -15.52 -20.55 2.34
N PHE A 324 -15.57 -21.89 2.17
CA PHE A 324 -15.88 -22.51 0.89
C PHE A 324 -17.40 -22.69 0.74
N PHE A 325 -17.93 -22.34 -0.43
CA PHE A 325 -19.33 -22.49 -0.80
C PHE A 325 -19.46 -23.35 -2.07
N PRO A 326 -20.45 -24.28 -2.14
CA PRO A 326 -21.31 -24.69 -1.03
C PRO A 326 -20.50 -25.28 0.13
N THR A 327 -21.09 -25.37 1.31
CA THR A 327 -20.43 -25.86 2.55
C THR A 327 -20.23 -27.39 2.58
N GLU A 328 -20.53 -28.08 1.50
CA GLU A 328 -20.29 -29.50 1.32
C GLU A 328 -18.77 -29.83 1.30
N PRO A 329 -18.40 -31.10 1.56
CA PRO A 329 -17.00 -31.51 1.51
C PRO A 329 -16.38 -31.24 0.13
N ILE A 330 -15.30 -30.44 0.09
CA ILE A 330 -14.54 -30.12 -1.12
C ILE A 330 -13.32 -31.05 -1.22
N ALA A 331 -13.07 -31.59 -2.40
CA ALA A 331 -11.89 -32.38 -2.66
C ALA A 331 -10.60 -31.52 -2.57
N SER A 332 -9.52 -32.08 -2.03
CA SER A 332 -8.27 -31.33 -1.82
C SER A 332 -7.75 -30.67 -3.07
N TYR A 333 -7.81 -31.36 -4.20
CA TYR A 333 -7.35 -30.85 -5.50
C TYR A 333 -8.19 -29.67 -6.02
N GLU A 334 -9.45 -29.56 -5.65
CA GLU A 334 -10.34 -28.48 -6.08
C GLU A 334 -10.09 -27.18 -5.31
N LYS A 335 -9.60 -27.29 -4.07
CA LYS A 335 -9.47 -26.13 -3.14
C LYS A 335 -8.65 -25.00 -3.73
N TYR A 336 -7.53 -25.28 -4.39
CA TYR A 336 -6.69 -24.24 -4.97
C TYR A 336 -7.42 -23.45 -6.06
N GLN A 337 -8.09 -24.14 -6.98
CA GLN A 337 -8.87 -23.48 -8.03
C GLN A 337 -10.08 -22.72 -7.45
N ALA A 338 -10.75 -23.30 -6.45
CA ALA A 338 -11.84 -22.64 -5.75
C ALA A 338 -11.41 -21.34 -5.07
N VAL A 339 -10.21 -21.30 -4.50
CA VAL A 339 -9.62 -20.06 -3.94
C VAL A 339 -9.32 -19.04 -5.04
N LEU A 340 -8.63 -19.45 -6.11
CA LEU A 340 -8.26 -18.54 -7.19
C LEU A 340 -9.49 -17.92 -7.85
N LEU A 341 -10.50 -18.73 -8.19
CA LEU A 341 -11.73 -18.25 -8.81
C LEU A 341 -12.58 -17.43 -7.84
N GLY A 342 -12.70 -17.88 -6.59
CA GLY A 342 -13.43 -17.16 -5.57
C GLY A 342 -12.88 -15.75 -5.34
N ILE A 343 -11.56 -15.59 -5.31
CA ILE A 343 -10.91 -14.27 -5.22
C ILE A 343 -11.23 -13.43 -6.46
N LEU A 344 -11.13 -13.99 -7.67
CA LEU A 344 -11.43 -13.24 -8.91
C LEU A 344 -12.88 -12.78 -8.96
N PHE A 345 -13.81 -13.61 -8.57
CA PHE A 345 -15.24 -13.30 -8.63
C PHE A 345 -15.62 -12.25 -7.59
N GLN A 346 -15.09 -12.35 -6.36
CA GLN A 346 -15.26 -11.28 -5.36
C GLN A 346 -14.69 -9.94 -5.84
N ILE A 347 -13.47 -9.95 -6.43
CA ILE A 347 -12.87 -8.74 -7.01
C ILE A 347 -13.77 -8.17 -8.11
N TYR A 348 -14.34 -9.03 -8.97
CA TYR A 348 -15.17 -8.60 -10.09
C TYR A 348 -16.48 -7.97 -9.59
N ASP A 349 -17.15 -8.58 -8.63
CA ASP A 349 -18.36 -8.04 -8.01
C ASP A 349 -18.10 -6.68 -7.35
N ASP A 350 -17.11 -6.63 -6.47
CA ASP A 350 -16.79 -5.42 -5.73
C ASP A 350 -16.22 -4.29 -6.63
N PHE A 351 -15.61 -4.66 -7.77
CA PHE A 351 -15.08 -3.66 -8.73
C PHE A 351 -16.19 -2.83 -9.37
N GLU A 352 -17.34 -3.42 -9.68
CA GLU A 352 -18.46 -2.69 -10.30
C GLU A 352 -19.02 -1.62 -9.36
N ASP A 353 -18.91 -1.82 -8.05
CA ASP A 353 -19.37 -0.88 -7.02
C ASP A 353 -18.42 0.33 -6.83
N LEU A 354 -17.21 0.26 -7.40
CA LEU A 354 -16.25 1.36 -7.25
C LEU A 354 -16.59 2.55 -8.17
N PRO A 355 -16.64 3.78 -7.64
CA PRO A 355 -16.88 4.98 -8.42
C PRO A 355 -15.86 5.12 -9.56
N GLY A 356 -16.34 5.22 -10.81
CA GLY A 356 -15.48 5.38 -11.98
C GLY A 356 -14.93 4.08 -12.57
N SER A 357 -15.27 2.90 -12.04
CA SER A 357 -14.86 1.58 -12.54
C SER A 357 -15.20 1.37 -14.03
N GLY A 358 -16.34 1.89 -14.48
CA GLY A 358 -16.77 1.84 -15.90
C GLY A 358 -15.80 2.52 -16.88
N ASN A 359 -14.98 3.47 -16.41
CA ASN A 359 -13.98 4.15 -17.24
C ASN A 359 -12.68 3.34 -17.40
N ILE A 360 -12.48 2.31 -16.59
CA ILE A 360 -11.26 1.49 -16.62
C ILE A 360 -11.21 0.67 -17.91
N GLN A 361 -10.16 0.87 -18.69
CA GLN A 361 -9.93 0.19 -19.96
C GLN A 361 -8.86 -0.91 -19.85
N LYS A 362 -7.95 -0.79 -18.89
CA LYS A 362 -6.85 -1.74 -18.70
C LYS A 362 -6.63 -1.99 -17.21
N LEU A 363 -6.24 -3.22 -16.87
CA LEU A 363 -5.87 -3.61 -15.52
C LEU A 363 -4.38 -3.93 -15.47
N CYS A 364 -3.65 -3.32 -14.56
CA CYS A 364 -2.27 -3.67 -14.30
C CYS A 364 -2.20 -4.52 -13.04
N CYS A 365 -1.59 -5.70 -13.13
CA CYS A 365 -1.47 -6.64 -12.04
C CYS A 365 -0.04 -6.68 -11.52
N THR A 366 0.11 -6.67 -10.19
CA THR A 366 1.38 -6.71 -9.48
C THR A 366 1.30 -7.63 -8.25
N GLY A 367 2.44 -7.89 -7.62
CA GLY A 367 2.52 -8.76 -6.44
C GLY A 367 2.80 -10.22 -6.79
N GLY A 368 2.87 -11.06 -5.75
CA GLY A 368 3.26 -12.47 -5.90
C GLY A 368 2.29 -13.27 -6.77
N GLY A 369 0.98 -13.06 -6.57
CA GLY A 369 -0.08 -13.77 -7.30
C GLY A 369 -0.12 -13.45 -8.79
N SER A 370 0.33 -12.24 -9.20
CA SER A 370 0.36 -11.88 -10.64
C SER A 370 1.34 -12.71 -11.47
N ARG A 371 2.21 -13.50 -10.85
CA ARG A 371 3.10 -14.45 -11.54
C ARG A 371 2.37 -15.68 -12.09
N ASN A 372 1.18 -15.98 -11.57
CA ASN A 372 0.36 -17.06 -12.12
C ASN A 372 -0.35 -16.57 -13.40
N ARG A 373 0.29 -16.84 -14.55
CA ARG A 373 -0.19 -16.38 -15.88
C ARG A 373 -1.58 -16.91 -16.23
N MET A 374 -1.91 -18.12 -15.82
CA MET A 374 -3.22 -18.72 -16.08
C MET A 374 -4.31 -17.96 -15.30
N TRP A 375 -4.05 -17.65 -14.04
CA TRP A 375 -4.96 -16.83 -13.22
C TRP A 375 -5.13 -15.42 -13.80
N MET A 376 -4.05 -14.79 -14.24
CA MET A 376 -4.11 -13.48 -14.88
C MET A 376 -4.83 -13.50 -16.25
N GLN A 377 -4.76 -14.60 -17.00
CA GLN A 377 -5.55 -14.76 -18.21
C GLN A 377 -7.05 -14.93 -17.89
N GLN A 378 -7.39 -15.68 -16.83
CA GLN A 378 -8.78 -15.77 -16.35
C GLN A 378 -9.31 -14.39 -15.92
N LEU A 379 -8.50 -13.58 -15.25
CA LEU A 379 -8.83 -12.21 -14.91
C LEU A 379 -9.11 -11.37 -16.18
N ALA A 380 -8.23 -11.42 -17.17
CA ALA A 380 -8.42 -10.71 -18.43
C ALA A 380 -9.74 -11.11 -19.12
N ASN A 381 -10.02 -12.42 -19.13
CA ASN A 381 -11.23 -12.97 -19.75
C ASN A 381 -12.51 -12.58 -19.00
N LEU A 382 -12.49 -12.60 -17.66
CA LEU A 382 -13.64 -12.23 -16.81
C LEU A 382 -13.99 -10.75 -16.97
N PHE A 383 -12.98 -9.88 -16.86
CA PHE A 383 -13.17 -8.43 -16.98
C PHE A 383 -13.37 -7.97 -18.42
N GLY A 384 -13.05 -8.79 -19.43
CA GLY A 384 -13.07 -8.39 -20.82
C GLY A 384 -12.09 -7.25 -21.14
N LYS A 385 -11.02 -7.11 -20.34
CA LYS A 385 -10.04 -6.01 -20.43
C LYS A 385 -8.62 -6.54 -20.54
N PRO A 386 -7.72 -5.85 -21.28
CA PRO A 386 -6.30 -6.18 -21.29
C PRO A 386 -5.70 -6.10 -19.88
N VAL A 387 -4.88 -7.09 -19.53
CA VAL A 387 -4.12 -7.16 -18.28
C VAL A 387 -2.65 -6.94 -18.56
N ILE A 388 -2.05 -5.98 -17.89
CA ILE A 388 -0.63 -5.67 -17.95
C ILE A 388 0.05 -6.36 -16.74
N LEU A 389 1.00 -7.24 -17.01
CA LEU A 389 1.86 -7.84 -16.00
C LEU A 389 3.14 -7.03 -15.92
N GLN A 390 3.44 -6.51 -14.74
CA GLN A 390 4.68 -5.80 -14.51
C GLN A 390 5.73 -6.78 -14.01
N GLU A 391 6.77 -7.01 -14.82
CA GLU A 391 7.94 -7.75 -14.37
C GLU A 391 8.69 -6.93 -13.30
N ASP A 392 9.34 -7.63 -12.41
CA ASP A 392 10.05 -7.18 -11.21
C ASP A 392 10.47 -5.69 -11.17
N GLY A 393 9.97 -5.00 -10.22
CA GLY A 393 10.26 -3.60 -9.93
C GLY A 393 9.35 -3.07 -8.82
N GLY A 394 8.23 -3.75 -8.59
CA GLY A 394 7.28 -3.38 -7.53
C GLY A 394 6.97 -1.89 -7.57
N SER A 395 7.25 -1.18 -6.47
CA SER A 395 7.05 0.26 -6.30
C SER A 395 8.18 1.14 -6.85
N PHE A 396 9.35 0.56 -7.25
CA PHE A 396 10.56 1.34 -7.55
C PHE A 396 10.37 2.38 -8.66
N THR A 397 9.72 2.01 -9.77
CA THR A 397 9.47 2.94 -10.88
C THR A 397 8.45 4.02 -10.51
N GLY A 398 7.49 3.71 -9.63
CA GLY A 398 6.56 4.70 -9.07
C GLY A 398 7.27 5.70 -8.15
N ILE A 399 8.21 5.22 -7.32
CA ILE A 399 9.06 6.08 -6.49
C ILE A 399 9.94 6.97 -7.38
N LEU A 400 10.56 6.38 -8.41
CA LEU A 400 11.36 7.14 -9.38
C LEU A 400 10.52 8.22 -10.06
N ALA A 401 9.29 7.94 -10.47
CA ALA A 401 8.42 8.93 -11.09
C ALA A 401 8.14 10.12 -10.16
N MET A 402 7.94 9.87 -8.85
CA MET A 402 7.80 10.93 -7.85
C MET A 402 9.10 11.73 -7.67
N ILE A 403 10.26 11.07 -7.67
CA ILE A 403 11.58 11.73 -7.62
C ILE A 403 11.77 12.65 -8.82
N LEU A 404 11.52 12.15 -10.03
CA LEU A 404 11.73 12.92 -11.26
C LEU A 404 10.82 14.15 -11.33
N ALA A 405 9.57 14.02 -10.86
CA ALA A 405 8.66 15.17 -10.71
C ALA A 405 9.17 16.17 -9.65
N ALA A 406 9.65 15.68 -8.49
CA ALA A 406 10.19 16.53 -7.42
C ALA A 406 11.43 17.33 -7.84
N LEU A 407 12.25 16.76 -8.72
CA LEU A 407 13.44 17.41 -9.28
C LEU A 407 13.12 18.27 -10.51
N ASN A 408 11.86 18.47 -10.86
CA ASN A 408 11.40 19.19 -12.05
C ASN A 408 12.01 18.68 -13.38
N LYS A 409 12.35 17.37 -13.43
CA LYS A 409 12.77 16.73 -14.68
C LYS A 409 11.57 16.61 -15.64
N TYR A 410 10.38 16.44 -15.09
CA TYR A 410 9.10 16.43 -15.79
C TYR A 410 8.06 17.17 -14.95
N ASP A 411 7.04 17.75 -15.59
CA ASP A 411 6.08 18.65 -14.95
C ASP A 411 5.21 17.96 -13.87
N ASP A 412 4.97 16.64 -14.01
CA ASP A 412 4.16 15.88 -13.07
C ASP A 412 4.55 14.38 -13.04
N ILE A 413 4.01 13.67 -12.05
CA ILE A 413 4.24 12.22 -11.86
C ILE A 413 3.76 11.43 -13.09
N GLY A 414 2.64 11.82 -13.70
CA GLY A 414 2.08 11.16 -14.87
C GLY A 414 2.96 11.31 -16.12
N LYS A 415 3.64 12.47 -16.30
CA LYS A 415 4.63 12.65 -17.35
C LYS A 415 5.89 11.87 -17.04
N SER A 416 6.37 11.90 -15.79
CA SER A 416 7.55 11.14 -15.35
C SER A 416 7.43 9.64 -15.64
N ILE A 417 6.32 9.00 -15.27
CA ILE A 417 6.17 7.54 -15.47
C ILE A 417 6.09 7.14 -16.94
N ARG A 418 5.72 8.04 -17.84
CA ARG A 418 5.71 7.77 -19.28
C ARG A 418 7.11 7.67 -19.89
N HIS A 419 8.11 8.31 -19.29
CA HIS A 419 9.51 8.22 -19.69
C HIS A 419 10.24 7.04 -19.08
N ILE A 420 9.63 6.41 -18.06
CA ILE A 420 10.15 5.20 -17.47
C ILE A 420 9.59 4.00 -18.25
N HIS A 421 10.45 3.16 -18.79
CA HIS A 421 10.08 2.02 -19.65
C HIS A 421 10.32 0.67 -18.95
N PRO A 422 9.54 0.30 -17.92
CA PRO A 422 9.65 -1.02 -17.32
C PRO A 422 9.23 -2.09 -18.34
N LYS A 423 9.84 -3.25 -18.27
CA LYS A 423 9.39 -4.40 -19.06
C LYS A 423 7.98 -4.77 -18.62
N LYS A 424 7.06 -4.82 -19.57
CA LYS A 424 5.65 -5.14 -19.34
C LYS A 424 5.24 -6.22 -20.32
N GLU A 425 4.54 -7.22 -19.82
CA GLU A 425 3.82 -8.19 -20.64
C GLU A 425 2.34 -7.80 -20.67
N MET A 426 1.65 -8.01 -21.78
CA MET A 426 0.23 -7.73 -21.92
C MET A 426 -0.52 -9.00 -22.31
N LEU A 427 -1.51 -9.36 -21.51
CA LEU A 427 -2.46 -10.42 -21.80
C LEU A 427 -3.77 -9.79 -22.31
N PHE A 428 -4.26 -10.26 -23.44
CA PHE A 428 -5.53 -9.83 -23.99
C PHE A 428 -6.64 -10.81 -23.61
N PRO A 429 -7.88 -10.34 -23.44
CA PRO A 429 -9.02 -11.24 -23.33
C PRO A 429 -9.05 -12.22 -24.52
N SER A 430 -9.29 -13.48 -24.20
CA SER A 430 -9.52 -14.54 -25.18
C SER A 430 -10.92 -15.12 -24.99
N ASP A 431 -11.13 -16.40 -25.28
CA ASP A 431 -12.42 -17.05 -25.00
C ASP A 431 -12.74 -17.02 -23.50
N GLY A 432 -13.69 -16.18 -23.11
CA GLY A 432 -14.15 -15.98 -21.73
C GLY A 432 -15.46 -16.73 -21.40
N GLN A 433 -15.98 -17.58 -22.28
CA GLN A 433 -17.27 -18.22 -22.06
C GLN A 433 -17.24 -19.05 -20.78
N ARG A 434 -16.26 -19.93 -20.63
CA ARG A 434 -16.14 -20.81 -19.47
C ARG A 434 -16.06 -20.09 -18.13
N ILE A 435 -15.27 -19.02 -18.03
CA ILE A 435 -15.14 -18.27 -16.77
C ILE A 435 -16.41 -17.53 -16.42
N ARG A 436 -17.17 -17.05 -17.42
CA ARG A 436 -18.48 -16.42 -17.20
C ARG A 436 -19.53 -17.44 -16.75
N GLU A 437 -19.55 -18.64 -17.30
CA GLU A 437 -20.41 -19.72 -16.83
C GLU A 437 -20.12 -20.06 -15.37
N GLN A 438 -18.84 -20.14 -14.99
CA GLN A 438 -18.44 -20.36 -13.57
C GLN A 438 -18.82 -19.18 -12.67
N TYR A 439 -18.71 -17.94 -13.17
CA TYR A 439 -19.18 -16.77 -12.44
C TYR A 439 -20.71 -16.78 -12.23
N ASP A 440 -21.48 -17.22 -13.20
CA ASP A 440 -22.93 -17.37 -13.07
C ASP A 440 -23.30 -18.41 -11.98
N ILE A 441 -22.54 -19.52 -11.89
CA ILE A 441 -22.69 -20.51 -10.80
C ILE A 441 -22.40 -19.86 -9.46
N TYR A 442 -21.27 -19.14 -9.34
CA TYR A 442 -20.88 -18.40 -8.13
C TYR A 442 -21.98 -17.41 -7.68
N ARG A 443 -22.51 -16.60 -8.62
CA ARG A 443 -23.57 -15.62 -8.34
C ARG A 443 -24.88 -16.29 -7.86
N ASN A 444 -25.20 -17.44 -8.40
CA ASN A 444 -26.38 -18.19 -7.97
C ASN A 444 -26.23 -18.73 -6.53
N LEU A 445 -25.02 -19.18 -6.15
CA LEU A 445 -24.73 -19.62 -4.78
C LEU A 445 -24.84 -18.48 -3.75
N LEU A 446 -24.56 -17.24 -4.12
CA LEU A 446 -24.72 -16.09 -3.21
C LEU A 446 -26.18 -15.66 -3.01
N ARG A 447 -27.11 -16.14 -3.84
CA ARG A 447 -28.54 -15.81 -3.75
C ARG A 447 -29.34 -16.85 -2.95
N THR A 448 -28.74 -18.00 -2.68
CA THR A 448 -29.31 -19.07 -1.82
C THR A 448 -28.83 -18.96 -0.39
#